data_7021ba4934a031d98df94bea9b72a08f
#
_entry.id   7021ba4934a031d98df94bea9b72a08f
#
_cell.length_a   1.000
_cell.length_b   1.000
_cell.length_c   1.000
_cell.angle_alpha   90.00
_cell.angle_beta   90.00
_cell.angle_gamma   90.00
#
_symmetry.space_group_name_H-M   'P 1'
#
loop_
_entity.id
_entity.type
_entity.pdbx_description
1 polymer ?
#
loop_
_entity_poly.entity_id
_entity_poly.type
_entity_poly.pdbx_seq_one_letter_code
_entity_poly.pdbx_strand_id
1 'polypeptide(L)'
;MNGHRIVITGIGVVSPFGVGRERFWEHVARGCSATRAITDFDASDFACRVAAPVPALTIDDVPALEDDDIWDPDYRADPKRYSRAALIGVIAAREAWADAGLRIGEPNAGVVIGSGGGGIDVGERQYHDFFVERGKKVTPYAIPVSIVGMVSSEISISLRLHGISHVLSCGCTSSTDAIGYAAALLRSGDADVIVSGGTDACVTPGMIFGFSRMRAVSMAYNERPAEASRPFDKGRDGFVLGEGAWMVVLECEDRARARGAAIYASVDGYGSTCDAYHRVQMAPDGEQIVRAMTLAIDRSGRSREAIGFVSYHGTSTVLNDAVESRCVRQVFGDHASRLAGSSVKSMIGHPQGASGAAGVVTAALALSRQFLPPTINQRDPDPECDLDFIANHGRHAAVDAALCNCLGFGSKNSAVVIGHV
;
A
#
# COMPACT_ATOMS: atom_id res chain seq x y z
N MET A 1 18.18 3.95 -24.51
CA MET A 1 17.03 4.78 -24.13
C MET A 1 17.53 5.72 -23.04
N ASN A 2 17.58 7.03 -23.31
CA ASN A 2 17.89 8.03 -22.27
C ASN A 2 16.68 8.07 -21.32
N GLY A 3 16.70 7.20 -20.33
CA GLY A 3 15.57 7.08 -19.41
C GLY A 3 15.62 8.19 -18.37
N HIS A 4 14.65 9.10 -18.44
CA HIS A 4 14.43 10.07 -17.37
C HIS A 4 14.29 9.35 -16.04
N ARG A 5 15.03 9.80 -15.04
CA ARG A 5 14.90 9.31 -13.66
C ARG A 5 13.55 9.79 -13.11
N ILE A 6 12.78 8.88 -12.54
CA ILE A 6 11.47 9.20 -11.94
C ILE A 6 11.64 9.38 -10.45
N VAL A 7 11.02 10.43 -9.92
CA VAL A 7 11.14 10.81 -8.51
C VAL A 7 9.78 10.97 -7.84
N ILE A 8 9.75 10.78 -6.53
CA ILE A 8 8.60 11.03 -5.66
C ILE A 8 8.74 12.45 -5.12
N THR A 9 7.79 13.32 -5.49
CA THR A 9 7.78 14.73 -5.08
C THR A 9 6.68 15.09 -4.10
N GLY A 10 5.73 14.18 -3.88
CA GLY A 10 4.67 14.35 -2.89
C GLY A 10 4.24 13.01 -2.30
N ILE A 11 3.89 13.03 -1.03
CA ILE A 11 3.40 11.88 -0.27
C ILE A 11 2.17 12.26 0.51
N GLY A 12 1.11 11.44 0.41
CA GLY A 12 -0.10 11.57 1.21
C GLY A 12 -0.54 10.22 1.76
N VAL A 13 -1.03 10.22 3.00
CA VAL A 13 -1.34 9.00 3.74
C VAL A 13 -2.64 9.14 4.51
N VAL A 14 -3.50 8.14 4.34
CA VAL A 14 -4.56 7.82 5.28
C VAL A 14 -4.31 6.40 5.78
N SER A 15 -4.16 6.24 7.08
CA SER A 15 -3.77 4.97 7.69
C SER A 15 -4.65 4.65 8.90
N PRO A 16 -4.54 3.46 9.51
CA PRO A 16 -5.21 3.18 10.77
C PRO A 16 -4.85 4.12 11.94
N PHE A 17 -3.78 4.90 11.79
CA PHE A 17 -3.42 5.97 12.73
C PHE A 17 -4.15 7.30 12.46
N GLY A 18 -4.87 7.42 11.33
CA GLY A 18 -5.56 8.63 10.88
C GLY A 18 -4.97 9.23 9.61
N VAL A 19 -5.30 10.49 9.36
CA VAL A 19 -4.87 11.28 8.19
C VAL A 19 -3.51 11.91 8.43
N GLY A 20 -2.68 11.92 7.41
CA GLY A 20 -1.42 12.65 7.35
C GLY A 20 -0.17 11.76 7.40
N ARG A 21 0.79 12.04 6.47
CA ARG A 21 2.07 11.31 6.36
C ARG A 21 2.94 11.47 7.60
N GLU A 22 2.94 12.65 8.24
CA GLU A 22 3.73 12.89 9.45
C GLU A 22 3.20 12.05 10.62
N ARG A 23 1.88 12.04 10.80
CA ARG A 23 1.22 11.20 11.81
C ARG A 23 1.51 9.72 11.59
N PHE A 24 1.42 9.27 10.33
CA PHE A 24 1.77 7.90 9.97
C PHE A 24 3.21 7.59 10.36
N TRP A 25 4.16 8.45 9.95
CA TRP A 25 5.57 8.24 10.22
C TRP A 25 5.91 8.20 11.71
N GLU A 26 5.38 9.14 12.50
CA GLU A 26 5.59 9.18 13.95
C GLU A 26 5.21 7.86 14.64
N HIS A 27 4.07 7.28 14.26
CA HIS A 27 3.62 6.01 14.83
C HIS A 27 4.44 4.83 14.34
N VAL A 28 4.77 4.80 13.06
CA VAL A 28 5.58 3.73 12.45
C VAL A 28 7.01 3.74 12.99
N ALA A 29 7.65 4.90 13.10
CA ALA A 29 8.99 5.02 13.66
C ALA A 29 9.06 4.58 15.13
N ARG A 30 7.97 4.82 15.89
CA ARG A 30 7.86 4.42 17.30
C ARG A 30 7.43 2.97 17.51
N GLY A 31 7.09 2.24 16.45
CA GLY A 31 6.61 0.87 16.55
C GLY A 31 5.23 0.74 17.20
N CYS A 32 4.30 1.63 16.89
CA CYS A 32 2.94 1.57 17.45
C CYS A 32 2.08 0.59 16.66
N SER A 33 1.27 -0.24 17.34
CA SER A 33 0.26 -1.08 16.70
C SER A 33 -1.06 -0.32 16.57
N ALA A 34 -1.68 -0.37 15.38
CA ALA A 34 -3.05 0.10 15.15
C ALA A 34 -4.07 -1.03 15.11
N THR A 35 -3.64 -2.28 15.32
CA THR A 35 -4.54 -3.43 15.34
C THR A 35 -5.41 -3.39 16.60
N ARG A 36 -6.72 -3.52 16.42
CA ARG A 36 -7.73 -3.46 17.47
C ARG A 36 -8.86 -4.46 17.25
N ALA A 37 -9.69 -4.66 18.27
CA ALA A 37 -10.93 -5.40 18.10
C ALA A 37 -11.82 -4.71 17.07
N ILE A 38 -12.53 -5.49 16.27
CA ILE A 38 -13.52 -4.97 15.32
C ILE A 38 -14.72 -4.45 16.09
N THR A 39 -15.09 -3.19 15.87
CA THR A 39 -16.23 -2.52 16.48
C THR A 39 -17.19 -1.90 15.48
N ASP A 40 -16.81 -1.86 14.21
CA ASP A 40 -17.58 -1.22 13.14
C ASP A 40 -18.81 -2.05 12.73
N PHE A 41 -18.81 -3.34 13.09
CA PHE A 41 -19.93 -4.28 12.96
C PHE A 41 -19.84 -5.37 14.01
N ASP A 42 -20.91 -6.11 14.24
CA ASP A 42 -20.92 -7.25 15.17
C ASP A 42 -20.09 -8.41 14.59
N ALA A 43 -18.93 -8.64 15.20
CA ALA A 43 -18.02 -9.74 14.86
C ALA A 43 -17.99 -10.84 15.93
N SER A 44 -18.95 -10.87 16.87
CA SER A 44 -18.95 -11.81 18.01
C SER A 44 -18.90 -13.27 17.59
N ASP A 45 -19.59 -13.62 16.51
CA ASP A 45 -19.63 -14.96 15.95
C ASP A 45 -18.51 -15.27 14.96
N PHE A 46 -17.60 -14.33 14.71
CA PHE A 46 -16.52 -14.52 13.75
C PHE A 46 -15.28 -15.13 14.42
N ALA A 47 -14.62 -16.03 13.70
CA ALA A 47 -13.37 -16.61 14.17
C ALA A 47 -12.23 -15.55 14.32
N CYS A 48 -12.17 -14.61 13.39
CA CYS A 48 -11.29 -13.44 13.46
C CYS A 48 -12.09 -12.22 13.92
N ARG A 49 -11.68 -11.58 15.01
CA ARG A 49 -12.31 -10.38 15.59
C ARG A 49 -11.39 -9.19 15.69
N VAL A 50 -10.28 -9.23 14.95
CA VAL A 50 -9.25 -8.17 14.94
C VAL A 50 -9.02 -7.62 13.54
N ALA A 51 -8.81 -6.31 13.47
CA ALA A 51 -8.48 -5.61 12.23
C ALA A 51 -7.70 -4.32 12.55
N ALA A 52 -7.19 -3.66 11.52
CA ALA A 52 -6.59 -2.34 11.59
C ALA A 52 -7.36 -1.37 10.66
N PRO A 53 -8.62 -1.02 10.98
CA PRO A 53 -9.40 -0.10 10.17
C PRO A 53 -8.93 1.35 10.33
N VAL A 54 -9.07 2.14 9.27
CA VAL A 54 -8.94 3.60 9.33
C VAL A 54 -10.04 4.16 10.25
N PRO A 55 -9.79 5.19 11.05
CA PRO A 55 -10.84 5.89 11.79
C PRO A 55 -11.99 6.34 10.89
N ALA A 56 -13.15 6.64 11.48
CA ALA A 56 -14.26 7.19 10.73
C ALA A 56 -13.86 8.54 10.13
N LEU A 57 -14.03 8.68 8.82
CA LEU A 57 -13.75 9.89 8.06
C LEU A 57 -15.00 10.27 7.25
N THR A 58 -15.11 11.56 6.98
CA THR A 58 -16.21 12.15 6.21
C THR A 58 -15.66 12.98 5.07
N ILE A 59 -16.53 13.52 4.25
CA ILE A 59 -16.16 14.45 3.18
C ILE A 59 -15.49 15.74 3.71
N ASP A 60 -15.75 16.10 4.96
CA ASP A 60 -15.17 17.29 5.59
C ASP A 60 -13.68 17.08 5.95
N ASP A 61 -13.22 15.83 5.97
CA ASP A 61 -11.80 15.50 6.18
C ASP A 61 -10.97 15.63 4.90
N VAL A 62 -11.60 15.91 3.75
CA VAL A 62 -10.89 16.11 2.47
C VAL A 62 -10.13 17.45 2.52
N PRO A 63 -8.76 17.42 2.36
CA PRO A 63 -7.97 18.65 2.43
C PRO A 63 -8.39 19.68 1.36
N ALA A 64 -8.57 20.93 1.75
CA ALA A 64 -8.71 22.04 0.81
C ALA A 64 -7.36 22.28 0.11
N LEU A 65 -7.41 22.64 -1.18
CA LEU A 65 -6.23 23.03 -1.96
C LEU A 65 -6.40 24.49 -2.42
N GLU A 66 -5.30 25.15 -2.73
CA GLU A 66 -5.36 26.43 -3.46
C GLU A 66 -6.03 26.18 -4.82
N ASP A 67 -6.88 27.12 -5.26
CA ASP A 67 -7.69 27.01 -6.47
C ASP A 67 -8.90 26.01 -6.39
N ASP A 68 -9.32 25.65 -5.20
CA ASP A 68 -10.48 24.75 -4.96
C ASP A 68 -11.86 25.39 -5.29
N ASP A 69 -11.90 26.65 -5.76
CA ASP A 69 -13.12 27.39 -6.17
C ASP A 69 -13.96 26.66 -7.22
N ILE A 70 -13.46 25.55 -7.68
CA ILE A 70 -13.92 24.77 -8.80
C ILE A 70 -14.52 23.42 -8.39
N TRP A 71 -14.41 23.02 -7.14
CA TRP A 71 -15.07 21.84 -6.61
C TRP A 71 -16.57 22.12 -6.44
N ASP A 72 -17.38 21.38 -7.21
CA ASP A 72 -18.85 21.47 -7.11
C ASP A 72 -19.30 21.20 -5.65
N PRO A 73 -19.85 22.21 -4.94
CA PRO A 73 -20.33 22.04 -3.58
C PRO A 73 -21.39 20.94 -3.46
N ASP A 74 -22.22 20.75 -4.49
CA ASP A 74 -23.25 19.72 -4.54
C ASP A 74 -22.65 18.33 -4.71
N TYR A 75 -21.56 18.20 -5.43
CA TYR A 75 -20.80 16.95 -5.55
C TYR A 75 -20.08 16.60 -4.24
N ARG A 76 -19.48 17.61 -3.60
CA ARG A 76 -18.80 17.47 -2.32
C ARG A 76 -19.74 17.06 -1.18
N ALA A 77 -20.98 17.55 -1.21
CA ALA A 77 -21.91 17.39 -0.10
C ALA A 77 -22.60 16.03 0.01
N ASP A 78 -22.48 15.15 -0.99
CA ASP A 78 -23.18 13.85 -0.99
C ASP A 78 -22.23 12.67 -0.62
N PRO A 79 -22.16 12.27 0.68
CA PRO A 79 -21.33 11.16 1.11
C PRO A 79 -21.72 9.81 0.48
N LYS A 80 -22.91 9.71 -0.15
CA LYS A 80 -23.36 8.50 -0.84
C LYS A 80 -22.64 8.25 -2.16
N ARG A 81 -21.89 9.23 -2.65
CA ARG A 81 -21.14 9.15 -3.90
C ARG A 81 -19.76 8.53 -3.75
N TYR A 82 -19.30 8.24 -2.51
CA TYR A 82 -17.99 7.65 -2.25
C TYR A 82 -18.11 6.28 -1.62
N SER A 83 -17.32 5.33 -2.15
CA SER A 83 -16.94 4.18 -1.35
C SER A 83 -15.90 4.62 -0.30
N ARG A 84 -15.77 3.84 0.76
CA ARG A 84 -14.76 4.12 1.78
C ARG A 84 -13.34 4.18 1.20
N ALA A 85 -13.00 3.24 0.28
CA ALA A 85 -11.71 3.24 -0.40
C ALA A 85 -11.51 4.49 -1.28
N ALA A 86 -12.55 4.97 -1.96
CA ALA A 86 -12.47 6.19 -2.76
C ALA A 86 -12.26 7.43 -1.89
N LEU A 87 -13.00 7.56 -0.78
CA LEU A 87 -12.87 8.69 0.13
C LEU A 87 -11.46 8.80 0.72
N ILE A 88 -10.95 7.71 1.30
CA ILE A 88 -9.59 7.72 1.87
C ILE A 88 -8.53 7.90 0.79
N GLY A 89 -8.77 7.39 -0.42
CA GLY A 89 -7.91 7.58 -1.59
C GLY A 89 -7.85 9.05 -2.03
N VAL A 90 -8.99 9.73 -2.10
CA VAL A 90 -9.07 11.18 -2.42
C VAL A 90 -8.36 12.01 -1.36
N ILE A 91 -8.58 11.73 -0.07
CA ILE A 91 -7.92 12.46 1.02
C ILE A 91 -6.38 12.34 0.90
N ALA A 92 -5.87 11.12 0.73
CA ALA A 92 -4.44 10.88 0.60
C ALA A 92 -3.87 11.49 -0.70
N ALA A 93 -4.60 11.41 -1.82
CA ALA A 93 -4.14 11.97 -3.09
C ALA A 93 -4.05 13.50 -3.02
N ARG A 94 -4.99 14.17 -2.37
CA ARG A 94 -4.94 15.63 -2.18
C ARG A 94 -3.82 16.06 -1.25
N GLU A 95 -3.54 15.31 -0.18
CA GLU A 95 -2.35 15.55 0.65
C GLU A 95 -1.06 15.41 -0.17
N ALA A 96 -0.92 14.32 -0.96
CA ALA A 96 0.24 14.13 -1.81
C ALA A 96 0.40 15.24 -2.85
N TRP A 97 -0.71 15.71 -3.41
CA TRP A 97 -0.75 16.76 -4.42
C TRP A 97 -0.31 18.13 -3.83
N ALA A 98 -0.86 18.48 -2.67
CA ALA A 98 -0.46 19.68 -1.91
C ALA A 98 1.02 19.63 -1.54
N ASP A 99 1.49 18.48 -1.07
CA ASP A 99 2.89 18.26 -0.69
C ASP A 99 3.84 18.40 -1.88
N ALA A 100 3.41 17.97 -3.07
CA ALA A 100 4.16 18.18 -4.30
C ALA A 100 4.17 19.65 -4.76
N GLY A 101 3.35 20.54 -4.18
CA GLY A 101 3.24 21.94 -4.60
C GLY A 101 2.66 22.10 -6.01
N LEU A 102 1.73 21.23 -6.41
CA LEU A 102 1.09 21.26 -7.72
C LEU A 102 -0.29 21.90 -7.64
N ARG A 103 -0.73 22.50 -8.77
CA ARG A 103 -2.05 23.12 -8.88
C ARG A 103 -3.09 22.10 -9.34
N ILE A 104 -4.34 22.32 -8.97
CA ILE A 104 -5.48 21.57 -9.52
C ILE A 104 -5.54 21.81 -11.03
N GLY A 105 -5.85 20.75 -11.80
CA GLY A 105 -5.91 20.83 -13.26
C GLY A 105 -4.56 20.90 -13.94
N GLU A 106 -3.50 20.39 -13.31
CA GLU A 106 -2.16 20.29 -13.92
C GLU A 106 -2.24 19.64 -15.30
N PRO A 107 -1.72 20.29 -16.36
CA PRO A 107 -1.74 19.74 -17.72
C PRO A 107 -0.99 18.39 -17.80
N ASN A 108 -1.49 17.48 -18.66
CA ASN A 108 -0.91 16.17 -18.91
C ASN A 108 -0.63 15.36 -17.64
N ALA A 109 -1.41 15.58 -16.57
CA ALA A 109 -1.32 14.84 -15.33
C ALA A 109 -2.40 13.75 -15.27
N GLY A 110 -2.05 12.59 -14.69
CA GLY A 110 -2.91 11.41 -14.63
C GLY A 110 -2.93 10.74 -13.26
N VAL A 111 -3.71 9.67 -13.16
CA VAL A 111 -3.89 8.83 -11.99
C VAL A 111 -3.69 7.37 -12.38
N VAL A 112 -2.74 6.68 -11.73
CA VAL A 112 -2.51 5.25 -11.88
C VAL A 112 -2.31 4.66 -10.49
N ILE A 113 -3.33 4.01 -9.96
CA ILE A 113 -3.34 3.50 -8.59
C ILE A 113 -3.68 2.01 -8.52
N GLY A 114 -3.39 1.40 -7.39
CA GLY A 114 -3.74 0.03 -7.08
C GLY A 114 -4.89 -0.06 -6.08
N SER A 115 -5.81 -1.00 -6.30
CA SER A 115 -6.84 -1.37 -5.33
C SER A 115 -7.24 -2.83 -5.54
N GLY A 116 -7.42 -3.58 -4.47
CA GLY A 116 -7.90 -4.96 -4.51
C GLY A 116 -9.42 -5.05 -4.39
N GLY A 117 -10.01 -4.26 -3.50
CA GLY A 117 -11.42 -4.30 -3.15
C GLY A 117 -12.26 -3.18 -3.76
N GLY A 118 -11.66 -2.04 -4.08
CA GLY A 118 -12.41 -0.87 -4.57
C GLY A 118 -13.57 -0.51 -3.64
N GLY A 119 -14.79 -0.43 -4.19
CA GLY A 119 -16.01 -0.11 -3.45
C GLY A 119 -16.72 -1.33 -2.84
N ILE A 120 -15.98 -2.33 -2.37
CA ILE A 120 -16.57 -3.57 -1.84
C ILE A 120 -17.52 -3.35 -0.66
N ASP A 121 -17.24 -2.35 0.19
CA ASP A 121 -18.10 -1.94 1.31
C ASP A 121 -19.50 -1.52 0.83
N VAL A 122 -19.56 -0.78 -0.26
CA VAL A 122 -20.81 -0.37 -0.91
C VAL A 122 -21.47 -1.58 -1.57
N GLY A 123 -20.69 -2.39 -2.29
CA GLY A 123 -21.18 -3.60 -2.95
C GLY A 123 -21.88 -4.55 -1.96
N GLU A 124 -21.22 -4.91 -0.86
CA GLU A 124 -21.80 -5.77 0.18
C GLU A 124 -23.12 -5.19 0.74
N ARG A 125 -23.12 -3.92 1.10
CA ARG A 125 -24.31 -3.25 1.64
C ARG A 125 -25.45 -3.21 0.63
N GLN A 126 -25.18 -2.86 -0.64
CA GLN A 126 -26.20 -2.74 -1.66
C GLN A 126 -26.76 -4.11 -2.08
N TYR A 127 -25.95 -5.18 -2.10
CA TYR A 127 -26.45 -6.55 -2.32
C TYR A 127 -27.29 -7.02 -1.14
N HIS A 128 -26.90 -6.74 0.09
CA HIS A 128 -27.72 -7.03 1.26
C HIS A 128 -29.08 -6.31 1.16
N ASP A 129 -29.10 -5.00 0.86
CA ASP A 129 -30.33 -4.21 0.70
C ASP A 129 -31.21 -4.76 -0.43
N PHE A 130 -30.61 -5.23 -1.50
CA PHE A 130 -31.34 -5.82 -2.62
C PHE A 130 -32.00 -7.16 -2.23
N PHE A 131 -31.25 -8.08 -1.66
CA PHE A 131 -31.76 -9.43 -1.38
C PHE A 131 -32.62 -9.50 -0.12
N VAL A 132 -32.27 -8.77 0.94
CA VAL A 132 -32.97 -8.81 2.25
C VAL A 132 -34.09 -7.79 2.30
N GLU A 133 -33.82 -6.54 1.89
CA GLU A 133 -34.77 -5.41 1.94
C GLU A 133 -35.58 -5.26 0.64
N ARG A 134 -35.49 -6.21 -0.26
CA ARG A 134 -36.19 -6.25 -1.55
C ARG A 134 -36.00 -4.99 -2.41
N GLY A 135 -34.78 -4.48 -2.42
CA GLY A 135 -34.35 -3.37 -3.25
C GLY A 135 -34.83 -1.98 -2.80
N LYS A 136 -35.56 -1.84 -1.71
CA LYS A 136 -36.14 -0.56 -1.27
C LYS A 136 -35.10 0.51 -0.90
N LYS A 137 -33.87 0.08 -0.58
CA LYS A 137 -32.77 0.98 -0.15
C LYS A 137 -31.60 1.03 -1.14
N VAL A 138 -31.72 0.38 -2.31
CA VAL A 138 -30.65 0.41 -3.31
C VAL A 138 -30.54 1.81 -3.91
N THR A 139 -29.33 2.41 -3.85
CA THR A 139 -29.07 3.73 -4.41
C THR A 139 -28.84 3.68 -5.93
N PRO A 140 -29.19 4.73 -6.72
CA PRO A 140 -28.82 4.84 -8.12
C PRO A 140 -27.29 4.79 -8.35
N TYR A 141 -26.51 5.11 -7.35
CA TYR A 141 -25.04 5.09 -7.40
C TYR A 141 -24.44 3.73 -7.04
N ALA A 142 -25.24 2.71 -6.72
CA ALA A 142 -24.76 1.39 -6.28
C ALA A 142 -23.68 0.80 -7.20
N ILE A 143 -23.90 0.85 -8.52
CA ILE A 143 -22.95 0.30 -9.49
C ILE A 143 -21.70 1.19 -9.63
N PRO A 144 -21.80 2.49 -10.00
CA PRO A 144 -20.59 3.30 -10.18
C PRO A 144 -19.71 3.36 -8.93
N VAL A 145 -20.30 3.43 -7.74
CA VAL A 145 -19.51 3.54 -6.48
C VAL A 145 -18.85 2.20 -6.09
N SER A 146 -19.41 1.04 -6.48
CA SER A 146 -18.84 -0.27 -6.14
C SER A 146 -17.78 -0.75 -7.12
N ILE A 147 -17.70 -0.20 -8.34
CA ILE A 147 -16.71 -0.62 -9.34
C ILE A 147 -15.30 -0.17 -8.91
N VAL A 148 -14.33 -1.13 -8.94
CA VAL A 148 -12.93 -0.87 -8.54
C VAL A 148 -12.33 0.31 -9.32
N GLY A 149 -12.59 0.43 -10.62
CA GLY A 149 -12.07 1.49 -11.48
C GLY A 149 -12.50 2.91 -11.07
N MET A 150 -13.60 3.06 -10.33
CA MET A 150 -14.08 4.39 -9.91
C MET A 150 -13.16 5.10 -8.93
N VAL A 151 -12.33 4.37 -8.21
CA VAL A 151 -11.41 4.97 -7.24
C VAL A 151 -10.44 5.96 -7.92
N SER A 152 -9.88 5.61 -9.10
CA SER A 152 -9.03 6.54 -9.85
C SER A 152 -9.82 7.70 -10.44
N SER A 153 -11.08 7.45 -10.83
CA SER A 153 -11.97 8.50 -11.36
C SER A 153 -12.27 9.55 -10.30
N GLU A 154 -12.55 9.15 -9.05
CA GLU A 154 -12.82 10.09 -7.95
C GLU A 154 -11.60 10.97 -7.65
N ILE A 155 -10.39 10.41 -7.70
CA ILE A 155 -9.15 11.18 -7.56
C ILE A 155 -8.97 12.14 -8.74
N SER A 156 -9.19 11.67 -9.98
CA SER A 156 -9.11 12.52 -11.19
C SER A 156 -10.10 13.67 -11.15
N ILE A 157 -11.34 13.42 -10.74
CA ILE A 157 -12.38 14.45 -10.58
C ILE A 157 -11.94 15.46 -9.50
N SER A 158 -11.48 14.95 -8.36
CA SER A 158 -11.07 15.77 -7.22
C SER A 158 -9.91 16.71 -7.52
N LEU A 159 -8.97 16.30 -8.36
CA LEU A 159 -7.79 17.07 -8.76
C LEU A 159 -7.89 17.67 -10.16
N ARG A 160 -9.01 17.42 -10.89
CA ARG A 160 -9.23 17.83 -12.29
C ARG A 160 -8.12 17.40 -13.23
N LEU A 161 -7.72 16.14 -13.12
CA LEU A 161 -6.71 15.56 -13.97
C LEU A 161 -7.36 14.92 -15.19
N HIS A 162 -6.98 15.36 -16.38
CA HIS A 162 -7.58 14.94 -17.64
C HIS A 162 -6.75 13.93 -18.41
N GLY A 163 -5.60 13.51 -17.85
CA GLY A 163 -4.74 12.48 -18.42
C GLY A 163 -5.25 11.06 -18.15
N ILE A 164 -4.33 10.11 -18.13
CA ILE A 164 -4.61 8.70 -17.85
C ILE A 164 -5.26 8.53 -16.48
N SER A 165 -6.33 7.71 -16.39
CA SER A 165 -7.00 7.37 -15.12
C SER A 165 -7.24 5.87 -15.06
N HIS A 166 -6.35 5.12 -14.39
CA HIS A 166 -6.37 3.66 -14.33
C HIS A 166 -6.30 3.15 -12.89
N VAL A 167 -6.98 2.02 -12.64
CA VAL A 167 -6.79 1.20 -11.45
C VAL A 167 -6.23 -0.16 -11.87
N LEU A 168 -5.11 -0.56 -11.29
CA LEU A 168 -4.60 -1.92 -11.38
C LEU A 168 -5.17 -2.74 -10.22
N SER A 169 -5.82 -3.85 -10.52
CA SER A 169 -6.36 -4.78 -9.52
C SER A 169 -5.71 -6.14 -9.66
N CYS A 170 -4.58 -6.29 -8.97
CA CYS A 170 -3.69 -7.46 -9.02
C CYS A 170 -3.59 -8.18 -7.66
N GLY A 171 -4.58 -8.01 -6.78
CA GLY A 171 -4.50 -8.47 -5.39
C GLY A 171 -3.54 -7.60 -4.58
N CYS A 172 -2.72 -8.22 -3.71
CA CYS A 172 -1.85 -7.45 -2.82
C CYS A 172 -0.78 -6.64 -3.56
N THR A 173 -0.40 -7.03 -4.80
CA THR A 173 0.64 -6.34 -5.59
C THR A 173 0.14 -5.09 -6.32
N SER A 174 -1.17 -4.83 -6.30
CA SER A 174 -1.83 -3.79 -7.11
C SER A 174 -1.11 -2.44 -7.08
N SER A 175 -0.77 -1.94 -5.91
CA SER A 175 -0.14 -0.62 -5.78
C SER A 175 1.35 -0.59 -6.09
N THR A 176 2.08 -1.70 -5.89
CA THR A 176 3.46 -1.83 -6.36
C THR A 176 3.50 -1.83 -7.88
N ASP A 177 2.61 -2.60 -8.52
CA ASP A 177 2.47 -2.65 -9.97
C ASP A 177 2.03 -1.29 -10.53
N ALA A 178 1.11 -0.57 -9.83
CA ALA A 178 0.69 0.77 -10.22
C ALA A 178 1.85 1.78 -10.24
N ILE A 179 2.70 1.78 -9.21
CA ILE A 179 3.89 2.65 -9.13
C ILE A 179 4.87 2.30 -10.26
N GLY A 180 5.11 1.00 -10.50
CA GLY A 180 5.99 0.56 -11.59
C GLY A 180 5.45 0.94 -12.98
N TYR A 181 4.15 0.81 -13.20
CA TYR A 181 3.48 1.19 -14.44
C TYR A 181 3.46 2.71 -14.63
N ALA A 182 3.15 3.48 -13.58
CA ALA A 182 3.21 4.94 -13.62
C ALA A 182 4.62 5.45 -13.98
N ALA A 183 5.67 4.85 -13.40
CA ALA A 183 7.04 5.19 -13.75
C ALA A 183 7.38 4.88 -15.22
N ALA A 184 6.81 3.82 -15.81
CA ALA A 184 6.99 3.51 -17.21
C ALA A 184 6.30 4.53 -18.12
N LEU A 185 5.08 4.95 -17.81
CA LEU A 185 4.33 5.98 -18.56
C LEU A 185 5.04 7.34 -18.53
N LEU A 186 5.61 7.72 -17.39
CA LEU A 186 6.41 8.95 -17.28
C LEU A 186 7.69 8.87 -18.13
N ARG A 187 8.37 7.71 -18.15
CA ARG A 187 9.56 7.51 -18.99
C ARG A 187 9.27 7.51 -20.49
N SER A 188 8.08 7.07 -20.90
CA SER A 188 7.64 7.11 -22.31
C SER A 188 7.13 8.50 -22.74
N GLY A 189 6.86 9.42 -21.79
CA GLY A 189 6.32 10.75 -22.08
C GLY A 189 4.81 10.76 -22.28
N ASP A 190 4.10 9.69 -21.87
CA ASP A 190 2.63 9.62 -21.94
C ASP A 190 1.95 10.49 -20.87
N ALA A 191 2.69 10.92 -19.87
CA ALA A 191 2.27 11.87 -18.85
C ALA A 191 3.49 12.63 -18.29
N ASP A 192 3.26 13.84 -17.76
CA ASP A 192 4.27 14.66 -17.09
C ASP A 192 4.29 14.46 -15.58
N VAL A 193 3.12 14.18 -15.01
CA VAL A 193 2.88 13.93 -13.58
C VAL A 193 1.86 12.83 -13.42
N ILE A 194 2.08 11.93 -12.48
CA ILE A 194 1.11 10.89 -12.14
C ILE A 194 0.94 10.80 -10.63
N VAL A 195 -0.30 10.86 -10.15
CA VAL A 195 -0.67 10.36 -8.82
C VAL A 195 -0.69 8.85 -8.88
N SER A 196 0.14 8.21 -8.06
CA SER A 196 0.23 6.76 -7.98
C SER A 196 0.20 6.28 -6.53
N GLY A 197 0.22 4.97 -6.34
CA GLY A 197 0.10 4.36 -5.02
C GLY A 197 -1.09 3.42 -4.93
N GLY A 198 -1.82 3.43 -3.81
CA GLY A 198 -2.99 2.57 -3.69
C GLY A 198 -3.87 2.87 -2.49
N THR A 199 -5.10 2.37 -2.56
CA THR A 199 -6.12 2.51 -1.51
C THR A 199 -6.99 1.27 -1.43
N ASP A 200 -7.27 0.83 -0.21
CA ASP A 200 -8.25 -0.23 0.07
C ASP A 200 -8.92 -0.04 1.43
N ALA A 201 -10.19 -0.41 1.49
CA ALA A 201 -11.01 -0.39 2.70
C ALA A 201 -11.84 -1.69 2.77
N CYS A 202 -11.14 -2.79 3.06
CA CYS A 202 -11.68 -4.15 2.98
C CYS A 202 -12.09 -4.72 4.36
N VAL A 203 -12.15 -3.92 5.42
CA VAL A 203 -12.60 -4.37 6.74
C VAL A 203 -14.14 -4.40 6.75
N THR A 204 -14.70 -5.40 6.07
CA THR A 204 -16.14 -5.61 5.93
C THR A 204 -16.52 -7.00 6.44
N PRO A 205 -17.79 -7.23 6.83
CA PRO A 205 -18.25 -8.55 7.31
C PRO A 205 -17.93 -9.69 6.35
N GLY A 206 -18.22 -9.52 5.06
CA GLY A 206 -17.99 -10.56 4.05
C GLY A 206 -16.51 -10.86 3.84
N MET A 207 -15.67 -9.85 3.83
CA MET A 207 -14.21 -10.03 3.68
C MET A 207 -13.59 -10.71 4.90
N ILE A 208 -13.91 -10.27 6.12
CA ILE A 208 -13.43 -10.91 7.36
C ILE A 208 -13.91 -12.37 7.42
N PHE A 209 -15.17 -12.63 7.12
CA PHE A 209 -15.70 -13.99 7.09
C PHE A 209 -15.02 -14.86 6.02
N GLY A 210 -14.87 -14.34 4.80
CA GLY A 210 -14.24 -15.05 3.69
C GLY A 210 -12.78 -15.44 4.00
N PHE A 211 -11.97 -14.50 4.48
CA PHE A 211 -10.58 -14.78 4.86
C PHE A 211 -10.47 -15.70 6.09
N SER A 212 -11.43 -15.63 7.04
CA SER A 212 -11.49 -16.58 8.15
C SER A 212 -11.75 -18.02 7.66
N ARG A 213 -12.64 -18.19 6.67
CA ARG A 213 -12.89 -19.50 6.03
C ARG A 213 -11.68 -20.05 5.28
N MET A 214 -10.84 -19.16 4.75
CA MET A 214 -9.55 -19.52 4.13
C MET A 214 -8.46 -19.82 5.15
N ARG A 215 -8.67 -19.53 6.45
CA ARG A 215 -7.67 -19.60 7.51
C ARG A 215 -6.42 -18.73 7.19
N ALA A 216 -6.66 -17.59 6.56
CA ALA A 216 -5.60 -16.68 6.15
C ALA A 216 -5.35 -15.54 7.15
N VAL A 217 -6.37 -15.22 7.98
CA VAL A 217 -6.31 -14.16 9.00
C VAL A 217 -6.00 -14.73 10.37
N SER A 218 -5.40 -13.88 11.23
CA SER A 218 -5.09 -14.24 12.62
C SER A 218 -6.37 -14.46 13.42
N MET A 219 -6.42 -15.56 14.17
CA MET A 219 -7.56 -15.96 15.01
C MET A 219 -7.15 -16.25 16.44
N ALA A 220 -5.87 -16.45 16.72
CA ALA A 220 -5.36 -16.77 18.06
C ALA A 220 -5.21 -15.55 18.97
N TYR A 221 -5.27 -14.33 18.41
CA TYR A 221 -4.96 -13.09 19.15
C TYR A 221 -6.17 -12.17 19.35
N ASN A 222 -7.40 -12.69 19.27
CA ASN A 222 -8.61 -11.87 19.43
C ASN A 222 -8.66 -11.07 20.77
N GLU A 223 -8.13 -11.64 21.85
CA GLU A 223 -8.08 -11.01 23.17
C GLU A 223 -6.83 -10.12 23.37
N ARG A 224 -5.91 -10.14 22.42
CA ARG A 224 -4.68 -9.34 22.43
C ARG A 224 -4.43 -8.75 21.03
N PRO A 225 -5.36 -7.93 20.53
CA PRO A 225 -5.36 -7.50 19.14
C PRO A 225 -4.06 -6.81 18.70
N ALA A 226 -3.44 -6.01 19.56
CA ALA A 226 -2.18 -5.34 19.24
C ALA A 226 -1.01 -6.31 18.93
N GLU A 227 -1.13 -7.58 19.32
CA GLU A 227 -0.12 -8.62 19.10
C GLU A 227 -0.43 -9.52 17.89
N ALA A 228 -1.58 -9.33 17.22
CA ALA A 228 -2.06 -10.25 16.20
C ALA A 228 -1.23 -10.22 14.90
N SER A 229 -0.77 -9.05 14.49
CA SER A 229 0.15 -8.94 13.35
C SER A 229 1.59 -9.03 13.84
N ARG A 230 2.25 -10.14 13.54
CA ARG A 230 3.59 -10.49 14.05
C ARG A 230 4.47 -11.15 12.98
N PRO A 231 4.79 -10.43 11.89
CA PRO A 231 5.62 -10.99 10.83
C PRO A 231 6.95 -11.55 11.37
N PHE A 232 7.37 -12.69 10.81
CA PHE A 232 8.63 -13.41 11.14
C PHE A 232 8.73 -13.96 12.56
N ASP A 233 7.71 -13.83 13.39
CA ASP A 233 7.63 -14.46 14.70
C ASP A 233 7.07 -15.87 14.58
N LYS A 234 7.57 -16.81 15.39
CA LYS A 234 7.16 -18.21 15.38
C LYS A 234 5.68 -18.41 15.74
N GLY A 235 5.12 -17.50 16.55
CA GLY A 235 3.72 -17.52 16.96
C GLY A 235 2.76 -16.90 15.96
N ARG A 236 3.18 -16.52 14.73
CA ARG A 236 2.30 -15.99 13.71
C ARG A 236 1.28 -17.03 13.24
N ASP A 237 0.05 -16.61 13.03
CA ASP A 237 -1.07 -17.50 12.67
C ASP A 237 -1.93 -16.99 11.50
N GLY A 238 -1.55 -15.90 10.88
CA GLY A 238 -2.27 -15.27 9.77
C GLY A 238 -2.09 -13.76 9.75
N PHE A 239 -2.53 -13.11 8.68
CA PHE A 239 -2.48 -11.67 8.60
C PHE A 239 -3.62 -11.01 9.37
N VAL A 240 -3.47 -9.75 9.73
CA VAL A 240 -4.56 -8.88 10.21
C VAL A 240 -5.03 -8.03 9.05
N LEU A 241 -6.33 -7.99 8.77
CA LEU A 241 -6.86 -7.15 7.70
C LEU A 241 -6.75 -5.67 8.11
N GLY A 242 -6.20 -4.85 7.21
CA GLY A 242 -6.03 -3.41 7.41
C GLY A 242 -6.71 -2.60 6.31
N GLU A 243 -6.82 -1.30 6.53
CA GLU A 243 -7.31 -0.31 5.58
C GLU A 243 -6.31 0.82 5.41
N GLY A 244 -6.43 1.58 4.33
CA GLY A 244 -5.70 2.81 4.15
C GLY A 244 -5.43 3.18 2.70
N ALA A 245 -4.86 4.36 2.53
CA ALA A 245 -4.38 4.89 1.27
C ALA A 245 -2.97 5.47 1.45
N TRP A 246 -2.08 5.10 0.58
CA TRP A 246 -0.72 5.63 0.48
C TRP A 246 -0.52 6.09 -0.95
N MET A 247 -0.45 7.40 -1.13
CA MET A 247 -0.34 8.04 -2.44
C MET A 247 1.00 8.75 -2.57
N VAL A 248 1.53 8.71 -3.78
CA VAL A 248 2.74 9.41 -4.17
C VAL A 248 2.48 10.21 -5.45
N VAL A 249 3.12 11.36 -5.57
CA VAL A 249 3.21 12.09 -6.83
C VAL A 249 4.54 11.74 -7.48
N LEU A 250 4.46 11.27 -8.72
CA LEU A 250 5.61 10.89 -9.54
C LEU A 250 5.77 11.84 -10.71
N GLU A 251 7.01 12.24 -10.99
CA GLU A 251 7.38 13.03 -12.16
C GLU A 251 8.84 12.78 -12.55
N CYS A 252 9.25 13.25 -13.73
CA CYS A 252 10.66 13.22 -14.13
C CYS A 252 11.50 14.14 -13.24
N GLU A 253 12.70 13.70 -12.86
CA GLU A 253 13.62 14.45 -11.99
C GLU A 253 13.93 15.84 -12.53
N ASP A 254 14.16 15.95 -13.85
CA ASP A 254 14.47 17.24 -14.50
C ASP A 254 13.32 18.25 -14.31
N ARG A 255 12.08 17.80 -14.45
CA ARG A 255 10.88 18.61 -14.21
C ARG A 255 10.78 19.03 -12.74
N ALA A 256 10.93 18.06 -11.83
CA ALA A 256 10.88 18.30 -10.39
C ALA A 256 11.92 19.36 -9.95
N ARG A 257 13.18 19.22 -10.40
CA ARG A 257 14.25 20.17 -10.10
C ARG A 257 14.00 21.55 -10.73
N ALA A 258 13.51 21.59 -11.99
CA ALA A 258 13.22 22.86 -12.67
C ALA A 258 12.17 23.71 -11.96
N ARG A 259 11.19 23.08 -11.28
CA ARG A 259 10.18 23.78 -10.48
C ARG A 259 10.52 23.92 -8.98
N GLY A 260 11.71 23.44 -8.56
CA GLY A 260 12.16 23.54 -7.17
C GLY A 260 11.41 22.61 -6.20
N ALA A 261 10.87 21.48 -6.68
CA ALA A 261 10.17 20.53 -5.84
C ALA A 261 11.09 19.84 -4.83
N ALA A 262 10.58 19.57 -3.65
CA ALA A 262 11.20 18.61 -2.73
C ALA A 262 11.16 17.21 -3.36
N ILE A 263 12.19 16.40 -3.15
CA ILE A 263 12.27 15.03 -3.66
C ILE A 263 12.52 14.11 -2.46
N TYR A 264 11.64 13.11 -2.29
CA TYR A 264 11.74 12.12 -1.21
C TYR A 264 12.64 10.95 -1.57
N ALA A 265 12.47 10.44 -2.78
CA ALA A 265 13.22 9.29 -3.30
C ALA A 265 13.06 9.21 -4.82
N SER A 266 13.91 8.41 -5.48
CA SER A 266 13.72 8.02 -6.88
C SER A 266 13.06 6.64 -6.98
N VAL A 267 12.33 6.39 -8.07
CA VAL A 267 11.81 5.07 -8.47
C VAL A 267 12.74 4.52 -9.55
N ASP A 268 13.71 3.71 -9.12
CA ASP A 268 14.83 3.33 -9.98
C ASP A 268 14.55 2.07 -10.79
N GLY A 269 13.89 1.07 -10.20
CA GLY A 269 13.63 -0.20 -10.89
C GLY A 269 12.32 -0.86 -10.46
N TYR A 270 11.74 -1.65 -11.35
CA TYR A 270 10.51 -2.40 -11.12
C TYR A 270 10.58 -3.77 -11.79
N GLY A 271 10.12 -4.80 -11.08
CA GLY A 271 9.99 -6.16 -11.56
C GLY A 271 8.66 -6.77 -11.14
N SER A 272 7.99 -7.46 -12.06
CA SER A 272 6.75 -8.20 -11.80
C SER A 272 6.80 -9.55 -12.49
N THR A 273 6.32 -10.58 -11.82
CA THR A 273 6.26 -11.97 -12.30
C THR A 273 5.02 -12.68 -11.78
N CYS A 274 4.79 -13.88 -12.28
CA CYS A 274 3.70 -14.74 -11.81
C CYS A 274 4.26 -16.16 -11.65
N ASP A 275 3.98 -16.80 -10.48
CA ASP A 275 4.36 -18.21 -10.25
C ASP A 275 3.60 -19.16 -11.16
N ALA A 276 2.38 -18.77 -11.62
CA ALA A 276 1.45 -19.60 -12.36
C ALA A 276 1.21 -20.99 -11.71
N TYR A 277 1.26 -21.03 -10.38
CA TYR A 277 1.25 -22.26 -9.58
C TYR A 277 -0.12 -22.54 -8.94
N HIS A 278 -0.60 -21.62 -8.09
CA HIS A 278 -1.83 -21.81 -7.34
C HIS A 278 -2.53 -20.48 -7.07
N ARG A 279 -3.87 -20.49 -6.96
CA ARG A 279 -4.66 -19.26 -6.76
C ARG A 279 -4.47 -18.57 -5.40
N VAL A 280 -3.91 -19.27 -4.40
CA VAL A 280 -3.69 -18.75 -3.03
C VAL A 280 -2.26 -18.99 -2.56
N GLN A 281 -1.69 -20.18 -2.80
CA GLN A 281 -0.36 -20.57 -2.32
C GLN A 281 0.74 -20.07 -3.26
N MET A 282 1.86 -19.65 -2.70
CA MET A 282 3.10 -19.39 -3.42
C MET A 282 3.74 -20.70 -3.91
N ALA A 283 4.48 -20.62 -5.00
CA ALA A 283 5.33 -21.72 -5.42
C ALA A 283 6.40 -22.01 -4.35
N PRO A 284 6.58 -23.26 -3.92
CA PRO A 284 7.50 -23.60 -2.81
C PRO A 284 8.96 -23.27 -3.09
N ASP A 285 9.37 -23.26 -4.36
CA ASP A 285 10.73 -22.91 -4.79
C ASP A 285 11.03 -21.42 -4.70
N GLY A 286 10.00 -20.55 -4.81
CA GLY A 286 10.13 -19.08 -4.81
C GLY A 286 10.86 -18.51 -6.03
N GLU A 287 11.06 -19.30 -7.11
CA GLU A 287 11.83 -18.89 -8.29
C GLU A 287 11.34 -17.58 -8.89
N GLN A 288 10.03 -17.43 -9.05
CA GLN A 288 9.47 -16.21 -9.64
C GLN A 288 9.50 -15.00 -8.69
N ILE A 289 9.51 -15.23 -7.37
CA ILE A 289 9.73 -14.18 -6.36
C ILE A 289 11.17 -13.65 -6.50
N VAL A 290 12.15 -14.55 -6.55
CA VAL A 290 13.56 -14.21 -6.77
C VAL A 290 13.73 -13.45 -8.09
N ARG A 291 13.06 -13.90 -9.15
CA ARG A 291 13.09 -13.25 -10.45
C ARG A 291 12.50 -11.84 -10.42
N ALA A 292 11.38 -11.61 -9.73
CA ALA A 292 10.78 -10.28 -9.61
C ALA A 292 11.74 -9.28 -8.93
N MET A 293 12.35 -9.69 -7.81
CA MET A 293 13.36 -8.92 -7.10
C MET A 293 14.59 -8.63 -7.98
N THR A 294 15.12 -9.66 -8.64
CA THR A 294 16.28 -9.53 -9.54
C THR A 294 15.99 -8.57 -10.68
N LEU A 295 14.83 -8.67 -11.34
CA LEU A 295 14.41 -7.75 -12.38
C LEU A 295 14.33 -6.30 -11.89
N ALA A 296 13.82 -6.07 -10.68
CA ALA A 296 13.76 -4.73 -10.11
C ALA A 296 15.17 -4.17 -9.85
N ILE A 297 16.08 -4.97 -9.29
CA ILE A 297 17.46 -4.56 -9.02
C ILE A 297 18.21 -4.30 -10.33
N ASP A 298 18.16 -5.21 -11.29
CA ASP A 298 18.85 -5.07 -12.57
C ASP A 298 18.40 -3.82 -13.33
N ARG A 299 17.09 -3.55 -13.36
CA ARG A 299 16.52 -2.36 -14.00
C ARG A 299 16.81 -1.06 -13.26
N SER A 300 17.14 -1.13 -11.98
CA SER A 300 17.54 0.05 -11.20
C SER A 300 18.95 0.55 -11.53
N GLY A 301 19.77 -0.30 -12.15
CA GLY A 301 21.19 -0.01 -12.39
C GLY A 301 22.04 -0.01 -11.10
N ARG A 302 21.48 -0.40 -9.96
CA ARG A 302 22.21 -0.48 -8.69
C ARG A 302 22.76 -1.89 -8.48
N SER A 303 23.89 -1.99 -7.77
CA SER A 303 24.37 -3.29 -7.30
C SER A 303 23.52 -3.78 -6.11
N ARG A 304 23.57 -5.09 -5.83
CA ARG A 304 22.89 -5.66 -4.66
C ARG A 304 23.41 -5.07 -3.35
N GLU A 305 24.68 -4.78 -3.28
CA GLU A 305 25.35 -4.19 -2.12
C GLU A 305 24.93 -2.75 -1.84
N ALA A 306 24.42 -2.03 -2.86
CA ALA A 306 23.87 -0.69 -2.69
C ALA A 306 22.47 -0.68 -2.05
N ILE A 307 21.79 -1.84 -2.02
CA ILE A 307 20.51 -2.00 -1.32
C ILE A 307 20.80 -2.25 0.16
N GLY A 308 20.47 -1.32 1.02
CA GLY A 308 20.70 -1.42 2.46
C GLY A 308 19.43 -1.73 3.28
N PHE A 309 18.25 -1.59 2.66
CA PHE A 309 16.98 -1.82 3.34
C PHE A 309 16.01 -2.63 2.47
N VAL A 310 15.27 -3.54 3.10
CA VAL A 310 14.17 -4.28 2.48
C VAL A 310 12.86 -3.96 3.20
N SER A 311 11.90 -3.37 2.47
CA SER A 311 10.51 -3.30 2.90
C SER A 311 9.83 -4.60 2.50
N TYR A 312 9.69 -5.51 3.47
CA TYR A 312 9.15 -6.84 3.24
C TYR A 312 7.64 -6.84 3.00
N HIS A 313 7.18 -7.78 2.20
CA HIS A 313 5.75 -8.10 2.18
C HIS A 313 5.28 -8.56 3.56
N GLY A 314 5.97 -9.49 4.21
CA GLY A 314 5.89 -9.80 5.63
C GLY A 314 4.49 -9.73 6.22
N THR A 315 3.62 -10.71 5.88
CA THR A 315 2.18 -10.65 6.18
C THR A 315 1.81 -11.25 7.54
N SER A 316 2.76 -11.79 8.29
CA SER A 316 2.45 -12.58 9.50
C SER A 316 1.77 -13.93 9.20
N THR A 317 1.93 -14.44 7.97
CA THR A 317 1.51 -15.80 7.63
C THR A 317 2.70 -16.75 7.64
N VAL A 318 2.47 -17.99 8.06
CA VAL A 318 3.55 -18.98 8.20
C VAL A 318 4.31 -19.18 6.89
N LEU A 319 3.57 -19.34 5.78
CA LEU A 319 4.17 -19.63 4.48
C LEU A 319 4.90 -18.43 3.88
N ASN A 320 4.24 -17.25 3.83
CA ASN A 320 4.81 -16.08 3.18
C ASN A 320 6.15 -15.68 3.79
N ASP A 321 6.18 -15.55 5.12
CA ASP A 321 7.32 -14.94 5.80
C ASP A 321 8.57 -15.84 5.68
N ALA A 322 8.39 -17.14 5.74
CA ALA A 322 9.50 -18.11 5.54
C ALA A 322 9.98 -18.13 4.07
N VAL A 323 9.06 -18.16 3.09
CA VAL A 323 9.43 -18.16 1.66
C VAL A 323 10.11 -16.86 1.28
N GLU A 324 9.57 -15.71 1.69
CA GLU A 324 10.15 -14.40 1.38
C GLU A 324 11.54 -14.24 1.97
N SER A 325 11.76 -14.66 3.23
CA SER A 325 13.08 -14.65 3.88
C SER A 325 14.11 -15.44 3.10
N ARG A 326 13.76 -16.66 2.68
CA ARG A 326 14.62 -17.51 1.86
C ARG A 326 14.91 -16.88 0.49
N CYS A 327 13.90 -16.29 -0.18
CA CYS A 327 14.08 -15.65 -1.47
C CYS A 327 15.01 -14.42 -1.39
N VAL A 328 14.87 -13.59 -0.35
CA VAL A 328 15.77 -12.46 -0.09
C VAL A 328 17.20 -12.96 0.12
N ARG A 329 17.40 -14.01 0.92
CA ARG A 329 18.71 -14.63 1.10
C ARG A 329 19.30 -15.12 -0.22
N GLN A 330 18.49 -15.73 -1.08
CA GLN A 330 18.95 -16.21 -2.39
C GLN A 330 19.36 -15.06 -3.33
N VAL A 331 18.61 -13.95 -3.34
CA VAL A 331 18.92 -12.78 -4.18
C VAL A 331 20.21 -12.10 -3.73
N PHE A 332 20.41 -11.93 -2.44
CA PHE A 332 21.49 -11.12 -1.89
C PHE A 332 22.73 -11.92 -1.47
N GLY A 333 22.64 -13.26 -1.38
CA GLY A 333 23.78 -14.11 -0.98
C GLY A 333 24.37 -13.67 0.36
N ASP A 334 25.68 -13.51 0.44
CA ASP A 334 26.40 -13.11 1.66
C ASP A 334 25.99 -11.69 2.13
N HIS A 335 25.52 -10.83 1.22
CA HIS A 335 25.05 -9.49 1.57
C HIS A 335 23.76 -9.53 2.40
N ALA A 336 22.95 -10.58 2.30
CA ALA A 336 21.72 -10.74 3.07
C ALA A 336 21.90 -10.60 4.58
N SER A 337 23.05 -10.99 5.11
CA SER A 337 23.40 -10.86 6.54
C SER A 337 23.65 -9.41 6.99
N ARG A 338 23.83 -8.49 6.05
CA ARG A 338 24.04 -7.05 6.29
C ARG A 338 22.83 -6.19 5.94
N LEU A 339 21.80 -6.80 5.33
CA LEU A 339 20.55 -6.13 5.03
C LEU A 339 19.74 -5.92 6.29
N ALA A 340 19.26 -4.71 6.49
CA ALA A 340 18.17 -4.44 7.41
C ALA A 340 16.84 -4.47 6.67
N GLY A 341 15.76 -4.86 7.34
CA GLY A 341 14.46 -4.80 6.72
C GLY A 341 13.33 -4.78 7.73
N SER A 342 12.15 -4.37 7.32
CA SER A 342 10.97 -4.40 8.18
C SER A 342 9.68 -4.63 7.39
N SER A 343 8.64 -5.06 8.11
CA SER A 343 7.28 -5.08 7.60
C SER A 343 6.39 -4.11 8.39
N VAL A 344 5.97 -3.04 7.74
CA VAL A 344 5.02 -2.08 8.31
C VAL A 344 3.68 -2.73 8.65
N LYS A 345 3.35 -3.89 8.04
CA LYS A 345 2.12 -4.63 8.32
C LYS A 345 2.03 -5.14 9.76
N SER A 346 3.15 -5.24 10.47
CA SER A 346 3.15 -5.51 11.91
C SER A 346 2.37 -4.45 12.68
N MET A 347 2.30 -3.21 12.17
CA MET A 347 1.70 -2.04 12.81
C MET A 347 0.34 -1.66 12.24
N ILE A 348 0.16 -1.75 10.91
CA ILE A 348 -1.05 -1.29 10.21
C ILE A 348 -1.94 -2.42 9.69
N GLY A 349 -1.57 -3.69 9.94
CA GLY A 349 -2.23 -4.82 9.28
C GLY A 349 -1.91 -4.88 7.78
N HIS A 350 -2.67 -5.67 7.04
CA HIS A 350 -2.51 -5.88 5.61
C HIS A 350 -3.59 -5.12 4.82
N PRO A 351 -3.30 -3.95 4.24
CA PRO A 351 -4.27 -3.14 3.50
C PRO A 351 -4.43 -3.61 2.05
N GLN A 352 -4.47 -4.90 1.81
CA GLN A 352 -4.73 -5.57 0.54
C GLN A 352 -3.99 -4.93 -0.65
N GLY A 353 -4.68 -4.44 -1.67
CA GLY A 353 -4.07 -3.83 -2.85
C GLY A 353 -3.27 -2.55 -2.58
N ALA A 354 -3.50 -1.88 -1.45
CA ALA A 354 -2.71 -0.71 -1.03
C ALA A 354 -1.40 -1.09 -0.33
N SER A 355 -1.17 -2.38 -0.04
CA SER A 355 -0.04 -2.81 0.80
C SER A 355 1.33 -2.51 0.22
N GLY A 356 1.48 -2.58 -1.10
CA GLY A 356 2.74 -2.25 -1.77
C GLY A 356 3.10 -0.78 -1.63
N ALA A 357 2.12 0.11 -1.82
CA ALA A 357 2.32 1.55 -1.63
C ALA A 357 2.65 1.90 -0.17
N ALA A 358 2.03 1.22 0.80
CA ALA A 358 2.38 1.38 2.21
C ALA A 358 3.86 1.05 2.46
N GLY A 359 4.38 -0.01 1.83
CA GLY A 359 5.79 -0.38 1.88
C GLY A 359 6.70 0.65 1.20
N VAL A 360 6.34 1.12 0.00
CA VAL A 360 7.12 2.12 -0.76
C VAL A 360 7.16 3.46 -0.02
N VAL A 361 6.02 3.96 0.47
CA VAL A 361 5.96 5.21 1.24
C VAL A 361 6.76 5.10 2.53
N THR A 362 6.65 3.98 3.26
CA THR A 362 7.46 3.72 4.46
C THR A 362 8.95 3.76 4.14
N ALA A 363 9.36 3.10 3.06
CA ALA A 363 10.76 3.08 2.64
C ALA A 363 11.24 4.47 2.14
N ALA A 364 10.44 5.23 1.39
CA ALA A 364 10.78 6.58 0.96
C ALA A 364 10.99 7.52 2.14
N LEU A 365 10.12 7.47 3.14
CA LEU A 365 10.27 8.23 4.38
C LEU A 365 11.50 7.76 5.19
N ALA A 366 11.76 6.45 5.23
CA ALA A 366 12.94 5.90 5.91
C ALA A 366 14.25 6.39 5.26
N LEU A 367 14.34 6.37 3.93
CA LEU A 367 15.48 6.91 3.18
C LEU A 367 15.66 8.41 3.41
N SER A 368 14.59 9.19 3.29
CA SER A 368 14.63 10.64 3.48
C SER A 368 15.04 11.03 4.91
N ARG A 369 14.68 10.23 5.92
CA ARG A 369 14.91 10.52 7.34
C ARG A 369 16.07 9.76 7.94
N GLN A 370 16.70 8.86 7.16
CA GLN A 370 17.80 7.99 7.59
C GLN A 370 17.48 7.26 8.91
N PHE A 371 16.24 6.79 9.01
CA PHE A 371 15.73 6.03 10.15
C PHE A 371 14.92 4.83 9.66
N LEU A 372 15.30 3.63 10.08
CA LEU A 372 14.65 2.39 9.71
C LEU A 372 13.61 1.99 10.77
N PRO A 373 12.32 1.87 10.38
CA PRO A 373 11.26 1.52 11.32
C PRO A 373 11.31 0.02 11.66
N PRO A 374 10.76 -0.38 12.82
CA PRO A 374 10.80 -1.77 13.26
C PRO A 374 9.73 -2.64 12.59
N THR A 375 9.93 -3.97 12.70
CA THR A 375 8.86 -4.96 12.71
C THR A 375 8.53 -5.26 14.16
N ILE A 376 7.33 -4.96 14.61
CA ILE A 376 6.92 -5.19 16.00
C ILE A 376 6.39 -6.61 16.24
N ASN A 377 6.20 -6.96 17.51
CA ASN A 377 5.68 -8.25 17.97
C ASN A 377 6.59 -9.46 17.73
N GLN A 378 7.87 -9.25 17.46
CA GLN A 378 8.86 -10.32 17.40
C GLN A 378 9.32 -10.68 18.82
N ARG A 379 8.72 -11.71 19.40
CA ARG A 379 9.03 -12.22 20.75
C ARG A 379 9.76 -13.55 20.72
N ASP A 380 9.41 -14.42 19.76
CA ASP A 380 10.02 -15.73 19.51
C ASP A 380 10.40 -15.79 18.03
N PRO A 381 11.64 -15.40 17.66
CA PRO A 381 12.08 -15.40 16.27
C PRO A 381 11.97 -16.79 15.64
N ASP A 382 11.37 -16.84 14.43
CA ASP A 382 11.28 -18.09 13.68
C ASP A 382 12.65 -18.43 13.06
N PRO A 383 13.23 -19.63 13.32
CA PRO A 383 14.48 -20.03 12.70
C PRO A 383 14.48 -20.06 11.17
N GLU A 384 13.32 -20.20 10.53
CA GLU A 384 13.19 -20.10 9.07
C GLU A 384 13.23 -18.64 8.55
N CYS A 385 13.15 -17.67 9.48
CA CYS A 385 13.20 -16.24 9.22
C CYS A 385 14.44 -15.65 9.92
N ASP A 386 15.64 -15.97 9.43
CA ASP A 386 16.92 -15.69 10.08
C ASP A 386 17.66 -14.45 9.55
N LEU A 387 16.90 -13.38 9.18
CA LEU A 387 17.42 -12.11 8.71
C LEU A 387 17.22 -11.01 9.77
N ASP A 388 17.80 -9.82 9.54
CA ASP A 388 17.59 -8.66 10.41
C ASP A 388 16.28 -7.94 10.05
N PHE A 389 15.21 -8.22 10.77
CA PHE A 389 13.90 -7.61 10.59
C PHE A 389 13.68 -6.34 11.43
N ILE A 390 14.72 -5.79 12.03
CA ILE A 390 14.68 -4.61 12.92
C ILE A 390 13.64 -4.86 14.04
N ALA A 391 13.86 -5.91 14.82
CA ALA A 391 12.87 -6.41 15.78
C ALA A 391 12.50 -5.36 16.85
N ASN A 392 11.22 -5.01 16.92
CA ASN A 392 10.55 -4.21 17.94
C ASN A 392 11.01 -2.74 18.10
N HIS A 393 12.22 -2.37 17.74
CA HIS A 393 12.74 -1.01 17.91
C HIS A 393 13.45 -0.54 16.64
N GLY A 394 12.98 0.60 16.09
CA GLY A 394 13.62 1.24 14.95
C GLY A 394 15.01 1.80 15.30
N ARG A 395 15.81 2.09 14.27
CA ARG A 395 17.16 2.61 14.45
C ARG A 395 17.58 3.57 13.34
N HIS A 396 18.46 4.49 13.64
CA HIS A 396 19.13 5.29 12.64
C HIS A 396 20.13 4.43 11.84
N ALA A 397 20.08 4.58 10.53
CA ALA A 397 21.01 3.96 9.60
C ALA A 397 21.06 4.75 8.29
N ALA A 398 22.24 5.01 7.79
CA ALA A 398 22.43 5.59 6.47
C ALA A 398 22.19 4.50 5.42
N VAL A 399 21.20 4.72 4.55
CA VAL A 399 20.78 3.78 3.52
C VAL A 399 20.56 4.54 2.21
N ASP A 400 21.20 4.07 1.13
CA ASP A 400 21.13 4.70 -0.19
C ASP A 400 19.98 4.17 -1.06
N ALA A 401 19.56 2.93 -0.85
CA ALA A 401 18.47 2.35 -1.61
C ALA A 401 17.72 1.28 -0.80
N ALA A 402 16.46 1.11 -1.16
CA ALA A 402 15.58 0.10 -0.60
C ALA A 402 14.93 -0.75 -1.70
N LEU A 403 14.75 -2.05 -1.42
CA LEU A 403 13.92 -2.96 -2.19
C LEU A 403 12.57 -3.09 -1.47
N CYS A 404 11.47 -2.79 -2.17
CA CYS A 404 10.12 -2.92 -1.64
C CYS A 404 9.43 -4.12 -2.30
N ASN A 405 9.17 -5.18 -1.53
CA ASN A 405 8.53 -6.40 -2.01
C ASN A 405 7.03 -6.37 -1.81
N CYS A 406 6.30 -6.94 -2.75
CA CYS A 406 4.90 -7.26 -2.58
C CYS A 406 4.56 -8.59 -3.26
N LEU A 407 3.97 -9.50 -2.49
CA LEU A 407 3.60 -10.83 -2.94
C LEU A 407 2.08 -10.99 -2.76
N GLY A 408 1.41 -11.63 -3.69
CA GLY A 408 -0.06 -11.62 -3.69
C GLY A 408 -0.70 -12.95 -4.05
N PHE A 409 -1.91 -13.14 -3.58
CA PHE A 409 -2.78 -14.21 -4.07
C PHE A 409 -2.92 -14.14 -5.59
N GLY A 410 -3.08 -15.31 -6.23
CA GLY A 410 -3.03 -15.42 -7.68
C GLY A 410 -1.61 -15.60 -8.20
N SER A 411 -0.66 -15.99 -7.36
CA SER A 411 0.73 -16.24 -7.75
C SER A 411 1.46 -14.99 -8.28
N LYS A 412 1.13 -13.80 -7.78
CA LYS A 412 1.68 -12.52 -8.26
C LYS A 412 2.80 -12.03 -7.37
N ASN A 413 3.91 -11.64 -7.98
CA ASN A 413 5.10 -11.14 -7.31
C ASN A 413 5.52 -9.82 -7.94
N SER A 414 5.78 -8.83 -7.12
CA SER A 414 6.17 -7.49 -7.56
C SER A 414 7.21 -6.91 -6.63
N ALA A 415 8.18 -6.20 -7.19
CA ALA A 415 9.22 -5.52 -6.44
C ALA A 415 9.56 -4.17 -7.08
N VAL A 416 9.82 -3.17 -6.26
CA VAL A 416 10.28 -1.84 -6.66
C VAL A 416 11.55 -1.50 -5.90
N VAL A 417 12.57 -0.98 -6.62
CA VAL A 417 13.75 -0.37 -6.02
C VAL A 417 13.57 1.14 -6.02
N ILE A 418 13.71 1.72 -4.83
CA ILE A 418 13.75 3.17 -4.64
C ILE A 418 15.10 3.60 -4.11
N GLY A 419 15.53 4.82 -4.45
CA GLY A 419 16.84 5.36 -4.08
C GLY A 419 16.78 6.70 -3.39
N HIS A 420 17.72 6.96 -2.49
CA HIS A 420 17.97 8.27 -1.91
C HIS A 420 18.45 9.23 -3.01
N VAL A 421 18.08 10.53 -2.94
CA VAL A 421 18.37 11.56 -3.96
C VAL A 421 19.12 12.74 -3.36
#